data_b80b88cc322360fd794de18e99f06a1f
#
_entry.id   b80b88cc322360fd794de18e99f06a1f
#
_cell.length_a   1.000
_cell.length_b   1.000
_cell.length_c   1.000
_cell.angle_alpha   90.00
_cell.angle_beta   90.00
_cell.angle_gamma   90.00
#
_symmetry.space_group_name_H-M   'P 1'
#
loop_
_entity.id
_entity.type
_entity.pdbx_description
1 polymer ?
#
loop_
_entity_poly.entity_id
_entity_poly.type
_entity_poly.pdbx_seq_one_letter_code
_entity_poly.pdbx_strand_id
1 'polypeptide(L)'
;SDVYKRQGQVEAKEGEAKEADGAVDAIASAYEHDIGPLIGARVVARAWVDEQFKERLLADGGRAIKELGISGIEGDHLVVLENTSAVHNVVVCTLCSCYPWSVMGLPPKWYKEPAYRSRAVVEPSAVLAEFGLALPETTEIRVWDSSAELRYMVLPQRPIGSEGMDEKSLAALVTRDSLI
;
A
#
# COMPACT_ATOMS: atom_id res chain seq x y z
N SER A 1 2.48 -14.16 50.90
CA SER A 1 1.08 -14.05 50.46
C SER A 1 0.90 -12.95 49.41
N ASP A 2 1.54 -11.78 49.55
CA ASP A 2 1.40 -10.65 48.59
C ASP A 2 2.19 -10.80 47.31
N VAL A 3 3.28 -11.57 47.29
CA VAL A 3 4.10 -11.83 46.09
C VAL A 3 3.34 -12.69 45.11
N TYR A 4 2.64 -13.71 45.57
CA TYR A 4 1.81 -14.58 44.67
C TYR A 4 0.60 -13.84 44.09
N LYS A 5 0.00 -12.90 44.83
CA LYS A 5 -1.09 -12.07 44.29
C LYS A 5 -0.61 -11.11 43.19
N ARG A 6 0.60 -10.53 43.35
CA ARG A 6 1.19 -9.67 42.33
C ARG A 6 1.59 -10.45 41.06
N GLN A 7 2.13 -11.66 41.23
CA GLN A 7 2.48 -12.53 40.09
C GLN A 7 1.25 -12.91 39.28
N GLY A 8 0.17 -13.36 39.93
CA GLY A 8 -1.09 -13.67 39.24
C GLY A 8 -1.76 -12.47 38.53
N GLN A 9 -1.59 -11.23 39.06
CA GLN A 9 -2.07 -10.02 38.40
C GLN A 9 -1.21 -9.62 37.18
N VAL A 10 0.09 -9.90 37.20
CA VAL A 10 0.98 -9.65 36.06
C VAL A 10 0.69 -10.66 34.94
N GLU A 11 0.57 -11.93 35.26
CA GLU A 11 0.24 -12.98 34.31
C GLU A 11 -1.15 -12.78 33.66
N ALA A 12 -2.15 -12.36 34.44
CA ALA A 12 -3.47 -12.02 33.92
C ALA A 12 -3.44 -10.82 32.94
N LYS A 13 -2.68 -9.76 33.28
CA LYS A 13 -2.51 -8.60 32.38
C LYS A 13 -1.73 -8.93 31.12
N GLU A 14 -0.74 -9.81 31.19
CA GLU A 14 0.00 -10.27 30.01
C GLU A 14 -0.88 -11.16 29.13
N GLY A 15 -1.78 -11.96 29.72
CA GLY A 15 -2.76 -12.75 28.99
C GLY A 15 -3.79 -11.87 28.25
N GLU A 16 -4.34 -10.88 28.95
CA GLU A 16 -5.27 -9.90 28.36
C GLU A 16 -4.61 -9.06 27.26
N ALA A 17 -3.35 -8.67 27.41
CA ALA A 17 -2.60 -7.94 26.39
C ALA A 17 -2.37 -8.80 25.14
N LYS A 18 -1.98 -10.06 25.29
CA LYS A 18 -1.81 -10.99 24.17
C LYS A 18 -3.12 -11.30 23.44
N GLU A 19 -4.21 -11.41 24.17
CA GLU A 19 -5.56 -11.63 23.58
C GLU A 19 -6.02 -10.38 22.82
N ALA A 20 -5.76 -9.19 23.37
CA ALA A 20 -6.05 -7.92 22.69
C ALA A 20 -5.19 -7.74 21.43
N ASP A 21 -3.90 -8.06 21.48
CA ASP A 21 -3.00 -8.02 20.31
C ASP A 21 -3.47 -9.00 19.23
N GLY A 22 -3.87 -10.21 19.61
CA GLY A 22 -4.42 -11.20 18.68
C GLY A 22 -5.73 -10.76 18.03
N ALA A 23 -6.61 -10.09 18.78
CA ALA A 23 -7.85 -9.52 18.26
C ALA A 23 -7.58 -8.36 17.29
N VAL A 24 -6.63 -7.48 17.60
CA VAL A 24 -6.21 -6.39 16.71
C VAL A 24 -5.59 -6.92 15.43
N ASP A 25 -4.73 -7.93 15.51
CA ASP A 25 -4.14 -8.58 14.35
C ASP A 25 -5.20 -9.28 13.48
N ALA A 26 -6.20 -9.92 14.08
CA ALA A 26 -7.31 -10.55 13.36
C ALA A 26 -8.19 -9.50 12.65
N ILE A 27 -8.50 -8.38 13.31
CA ILE A 27 -9.26 -7.26 12.72
C ILE A 27 -8.45 -6.63 11.59
N ALA A 28 -7.16 -6.39 11.80
CA ALA A 28 -6.28 -5.84 10.77
C ALA A 28 -6.19 -6.78 9.56
N SER A 29 -6.05 -8.08 9.79
CA SER A 29 -6.02 -9.10 8.72
C SER A 29 -7.34 -9.17 7.96
N ALA A 30 -8.48 -9.16 8.65
CA ALA A 30 -9.80 -9.13 8.01
C ALA A 30 -9.98 -7.85 7.19
N TYR A 31 -9.58 -6.70 7.75
CA TYR A 31 -9.61 -5.43 7.03
C TYR A 31 -8.71 -5.45 5.79
N GLU A 32 -7.52 -6.04 5.91
CA GLU A 32 -6.58 -6.18 4.80
C GLU A 32 -7.12 -7.08 3.68
N HIS A 33 -7.85 -8.15 4.02
CA HIS A 33 -8.40 -9.10 3.04
C HIS A 33 -9.74 -8.64 2.44
N ASP A 34 -10.63 -8.07 3.27
CA ASP A 34 -12.00 -7.78 2.87
C ASP A 34 -12.20 -6.33 2.38
N ILE A 35 -11.41 -5.39 2.89
CA ILE A 35 -11.56 -3.96 2.61
C ILE A 35 -10.29 -3.38 1.97
N GLY A 36 -9.12 -3.90 2.29
CA GLY A 36 -7.78 -3.39 2.02
C GLY A 36 -7.55 -2.77 0.64
N PRO A 37 -6.87 -3.45 -0.29
CA PRO A 37 -6.54 -2.87 -1.58
C PRO A 37 -7.71 -2.83 -2.58
N LEU A 38 -8.93 -3.27 -2.18
CA LEU A 38 -10.06 -3.41 -3.09
C LEU A 38 -10.38 -2.11 -3.85
N ILE A 39 -10.29 -0.96 -3.18
CA ILE A 39 -10.51 0.33 -3.83
C ILE A 39 -9.36 0.64 -4.78
N GLY A 40 -8.12 0.58 -4.32
CA GLY A 40 -6.94 0.78 -5.16
C GLY A 40 -6.85 -0.24 -6.29
N ALA A 41 -7.20 -1.49 -6.03
CA ALA A 41 -7.25 -2.53 -7.04
C ALA A 41 -8.28 -2.24 -8.15
N ARG A 42 -9.45 -1.71 -7.80
CA ARG A 42 -10.46 -1.27 -8.78
C ARG A 42 -9.96 -0.09 -9.61
N VAL A 43 -9.30 0.87 -8.98
CA VAL A 43 -8.71 2.04 -9.67
C VAL A 43 -7.66 1.57 -10.69
N VAL A 44 -6.77 0.66 -10.30
CA VAL A 44 -5.75 0.09 -11.17
C VAL A 44 -6.36 -0.71 -12.31
N ALA A 45 -7.30 -1.62 -12.02
CA ALA A 45 -7.96 -2.43 -13.03
C ALA A 45 -8.68 -1.56 -14.05
N ARG A 46 -9.35 -0.50 -13.60
CA ARG A 46 -9.98 0.49 -14.48
C ARG A 46 -8.95 1.19 -15.36
N ALA A 47 -7.84 1.63 -14.82
CA ALA A 47 -6.76 2.28 -15.59
C ALA A 47 -6.13 1.34 -16.63
N TRP A 48 -6.09 0.03 -16.36
CA TRP A 48 -5.57 -0.95 -17.31
C TRP A 48 -6.48 -1.22 -18.51
N VAL A 49 -7.78 -0.94 -18.41
CA VAL A 49 -8.75 -1.19 -19.50
C VAL A 49 -9.27 0.09 -20.16
N ASP A 50 -9.09 1.24 -19.54
CA ASP A 50 -9.57 2.54 -20.00
C ASP A 50 -8.42 3.55 -20.01
N GLU A 51 -7.80 3.75 -21.18
CA GLU A 51 -6.67 4.65 -21.36
C GLU A 51 -7.04 6.12 -21.04
N GLN A 52 -8.26 6.55 -21.35
CA GLN A 52 -8.71 7.91 -21.03
C GLN A 52 -8.84 8.10 -19.52
N PHE A 53 -9.32 7.09 -18.80
CA PHE A 53 -9.35 7.13 -17.34
C PHE A 53 -7.91 7.15 -16.80
N LYS A 54 -7.00 6.35 -17.34
CA LYS A 54 -5.59 6.34 -16.95
C LYS A 54 -4.94 7.71 -17.11
N GLU A 55 -5.15 8.37 -18.24
CA GLU A 55 -4.63 9.73 -18.46
C GLU A 55 -5.13 10.73 -17.40
N ARG A 56 -6.43 10.70 -17.07
CA ARG A 56 -6.98 11.54 -16.00
C ARG A 56 -6.44 11.17 -14.62
N LEU A 57 -6.27 9.89 -14.35
CA LEU A 57 -5.74 9.38 -13.09
C LEU A 57 -4.30 9.85 -12.86
N LEU A 58 -3.46 9.82 -13.89
CA LEU A 58 -2.07 10.30 -13.82
C LEU A 58 -1.99 11.82 -13.74
N ALA A 59 -2.95 12.54 -14.32
CA ALA A 59 -3.01 14.01 -14.26
C ALA A 59 -3.49 14.53 -12.90
N ASP A 60 -4.52 13.89 -12.31
CA ASP A 60 -5.11 14.24 -11.01
C ASP A 60 -5.75 12.99 -10.39
N GLY A 61 -4.98 12.29 -9.56
CA GLY A 61 -5.40 11.04 -8.94
C GLY A 61 -6.63 11.21 -8.06
N GLY A 62 -6.67 12.26 -7.25
CA GLY A 62 -7.78 12.52 -6.36
C GLY A 62 -9.09 12.77 -7.09
N ARG A 63 -9.06 13.51 -8.18
CA ARG A 63 -10.24 13.79 -8.99
C ARG A 63 -10.72 12.56 -9.75
N ALA A 64 -9.82 11.82 -10.39
CA ALA A 64 -10.17 10.64 -11.18
C ALA A 64 -10.79 9.53 -10.31
N ILE A 65 -10.28 9.34 -9.08
CA ILE A 65 -10.82 8.34 -8.16
C ILE A 65 -12.24 8.70 -7.71
N LYS A 66 -12.58 9.98 -7.57
CA LYS A 66 -13.95 10.42 -7.27
C LYS A 66 -14.95 10.07 -8.38
N GLU A 67 -14.51 9.98 -9.65
CA GLU A 67 -15.36 9.53 -10.75
C GLU A 67 -15.89 8.10 -10.57
N LEU A 68 -15.15 7.28 -9.79
CA LEU A 68 -15.56 5.92 -9.43
C LEU A 68 -16.48 5.84 -8.20
N GLY A 69 -16.95 6.99 -7.69
CA GLY A 69 -17.80 7.08 -6.50
C GLY A 69 -17.05 6.83 -5.19
N ILE A 70 -15.73 6.94 -5.19
CA ILE A 70 -14.88 6.74 -4.01
C ILE A 70 -14.72 8.10 -3.31
N SER A 71 -15.08 8.15 -2.01
CA SER A 71 -14.99 9.32 -1.14
C SER A 71 -13.91 9.12 -0.06
N GLY A 72 -13.63 10.16 0.71
CA GLY A 72 -12.64 10.11 1.80
C GLY A 72 -11.22 10.49 1.37
N ILE A 73 -11.08 11.09 0.18
CA ILE A 73 -9.82 11.62 -0.37
C ILE A 73 -9.81 13.15 -0.27
N GLU A 74 -10.81 13.73 0.39
CA GLU A 74 -10.91 15.18 0.54
C GLU A 74 -9.76 15.71 1.39
N GLY A 75 -9.01 16.66 0.82
CA GLY A 75 -7.89 17.31 1.48
C GLY A 75 -6.52 16.65 1.25
N ASP A 76 -6.46 15.47 0.66
CA ASP A 76 -5.21 14.81 0.29
C ASP A 76 -4.92 15.02 -1.20
N HIS A 77 -3.75 15.54 -1.52
CA HIS A 77 -3.24 15.50 -2.88
C HIS A 77 -2.67 14.11 -3.15
N LEU A 78 -3.40 13.31 -3.93
CA LEU A 78 -2.95 12.00 -4.36
C LEU A 78 -2.34 12.08 -5.76
N VAL A 79 -1.06 11.77 -5.85
CA VAL A 79 -0.34 11.62 -7.12
C VAL A 79 -0.20 10.14 -7.43
N VAL A 80 -0.59 9.77 -8.64
CA VAL A 80 -0.45 8.40 -9.15
C VAL A 80 0.76 8.31 -10.05
N LEU A 81 1.62 7.32 -9.81
CA LEU A 81 2.91 7.12 -10.46
C LEU A 81 2.86 5.85 -11.31
N GLU A 82 3.00 5.96 -12.62
CA GLU A 82 2.96 4.81 -13.50
C GLU A 82 4.29 4.07 -13.53
N ASN A 83 4.28 2.76 -13.26
CA ASN A 83 5.38 1.86 -13.54
C ASN A 83 5.38 1.48 -15.03
N THR A 84 6.56 1.53 -15.63
CA THR A 84 6.80 1.15 -17.03
C THR A 84 7.94 0.15 -17.11
N SER A 85 8.23 -0.38 -18.28
CA SER A 85 9.43 -1.22 -18.49
C SER A 85 10.74 -0.50 -18.20
N ALA A 86 10.74 0.84 -18.25
CA ALA A 86 11.93 1.68 -18.03
C ALA A 86 12.01 2.28 -16.63
N VAL A 87 10.88 2.41 -15.93
CA VAL A 87 10.78 3.10 -14.63
C VAL A 87 9.98 2.28 -13.64
N HIS A 88 10.53 2.07 -12.46
CA HIS A 88 9.86 1.48 -11.30
C HIS A 88 9.82 2.49 -10.16
N ASN A 89 8.62 2.80 -9.67
CA ASN A 89 8.40 3.74 -8.59
C ASN A 89 8.28 3.00 -7.26
N VAL A 90 8.89 3.58 -6.22
CA VAL A 90 8.82 3.09 -4.83
C VAL A 90 8.35 4.25 -3.96
N VAL A 91 7.37 4.01 -3.11
CA VAL A 91 6.84 5.04 -2.21
C VAL A 91 7.32 4.78 -0.79
N VAL A 92 7.74 5.83 -0.13
CA VAL A 92 8.15 5.83 1.27
C VAL A 92 7.60 7.07 1.97
N CYS A 93 7.52 7.03 3.30
CA CYS A 93 7.43 8.25 4.11
C CYS A 93 8.55 8.23 5.13
N THR A 94 9.58 9.06 4.92
CA THR A 94 10.79 9.08 5.76
C THR A 94 10.53 9.65 7.15
N LEU A 95 9.55 10.54 7.30
CA LEU A 95 9.26 11.24 8.55
C LEU A 95 8.28 10.49 9.47
N CYS A 96 7.20 9.99 8.92
CA CYS A 96 6.13 9.39 9.71
C CYS A 96 5.63 8.07 9.08
N SER A 97 4.47 8.07 8.49
CA SER A 97 3.90 6.94 7.76
C SER A 97 2.72 7.42 6.92
N CYS A 98 2.91 8.57 6.24
CA CYS A 98 1.90 9.12 5.37
C CYS A 98 1.57 8.16 4.23
N TYR A 99 0.30 7.82 4.10
CA TYR A 99 -0.18 6.74 3.27
C TYR A 99 -1.62 7.02 2.85
N PRO A 100 -2.02 6.80 1.60
CA PRO A 100 -3.39 7.04 1.13
C PRO A 100 -4.33 5.92 1.55
N TRP A 101 -4.55 5.77 2.85
CA TRP A 101 -5.30 4.65 3.44
C TRP A 101 -6.77 4.57 2.99
N SER A 102 -7.39 5.69 2.60
CA SER A 102 -8.74 5.72 2.02
C SER A 102 -8.85 4.99 0.67
N VAL A 103 -7.74 4.82 -0.03
CA VAL A 103 -7.67 4.14 -1.33
C VAL A 103 -7.01 2.77 -1.22
N MET A 104 -5.95 2.67 -0.42
CA MET A 104 -5.10 1.48 -0.35
C MET A 104 -5.30 0.66 0.92
N GLY A 105 -6.27 1.03 1.77
CA GLY A 105 -6.51 0.37 3.06
C GLY A 105 -5.44 0.69 4.11
N LEU A 106 -5.28 -0.17 5.11
CA LEU A 106 -4.27 0.03 6.15
C LEU A 106 -2.86 -0.19 5.58
N PRO A 107 -1.88 0.65 5.97
CA PRO A 107 -0.51 0.43 5.54
C PRO A 107 0.03 -0.89 6.10
N PRO A 108 0.85 -1.63 5.33
CA PRO A 108 1.51 -2.83 5.82
C PRO A 108 2.45 -2.50 6.98
N LYS A 109 2.68 -3.46 7.88
CA LYS A 109 3.55 -3.25 9.05
C LYS A 109 4.95 -2.78 8.62
N TRP A 110 5.52 -3.41 7.60
CA TRP A 110 6.84 -3.08 7.07
C TRP A 110 6.98 -1.64 6.57
N TYR A 111 5.90 -1.03 6.03
CA TYR A 111 5.92 0.35 5.54
C TYR A 111 6.24 1.36 6.65
N LYS A 112 5.87 1.06 7.89
CA LYS A 112 6.12 1.90 9.07
C LYS A 112 7.48 1.65 9.71
N GLU A 113 8.16 0.56 9.37
CA GLU A 113 9.42 0.19 10.00
C GLU A 113 10.55 1.17 9.65
N PRO A 114 11.33 1.63 10.65
CA PRO A 114 12.45 2.53 10.40
C PRO A 114 13.47 1.96 9.42
N ALA A 115 13.67 0.64 9.43
CA ALA A 115 14.58 -0.05 8.51
C ALA A 115 14.12 0.12 7.04
N TYR A 116 12.85 -0.12 6.74
CA TYR A 116 12.31 0.12 5.40
C TYR A 116 12.49 1.58 4.99
N ARG A 117 12.05 2.51 5.84
CA ARG A 117 12.06 3.95 5.54
C ARG A 117 13.45 4.50 5.22
N SER A 118 14.48 4.05 5.94
CA SER A 118 15.86 4.47 5.67
C SER A 118 16.45 3.77 4.45
N ARG A 119 16.23 2.46 4.31
CA ARG A 119 16.83 1.64 3.27
C ARG A 119 16.21 1.88 1.90
N ALA A 120 14.90 2.12 1.83
CA ALA A 120 14.22 2.42 0.57
C ALA A 120 14.82 3.63 -0.15
N VAL A 121 15.36 4.62 0.60
CA VAL A 121 16.02 5.80 0.01
C VAL A 121 17.46 5.51 -0.39
N VAL A 122 18.20 4.71 0.40
CA VAL A 122 19.65 4.50 0.21
C VAL A 122 19.95 3.35 -0.76
N GLU A 123 19.18 2.28 -0.66
CA GLU A 123 19.41 1.03 -1.42
C GLU A 123 18.08 0.40 -1.91
N PRO A 124 17.27 1.14 -2.71
CA PRO A 124 15.94 0.69 -3.11
C PRO A 124 15.96 -0.64 -3.86
N SER A 125 16.98 -0.90 -4.68
CA SER A 125 17.12 -2.17 -5.41
C SER A 125 17.25 -3.37 -4.46
N ALA A 126 18.01 -3.22 -3.37
CA ALA A 126 18.17 -4.28 -2.38
C ALA A 126 16.86 -4.55 -1.63
N VAL A 127 16.13 -3.48 -1.28
CA VAL A 127 14.81 -3.59 -0.65
C VAL A 127 13.83 -4.31 -1.57
N LEU A 128 13.75 -3.94 -2.84
CA LEU A 128 12.87 -4.62 -3.80
C LEU A 128 13.22 -6.09 -3.98
N ALA A 129 14.52 -6.43 -4.00
CA ALA A 129 14.96 -7.82 -4.09
C ALA A 129 14.55 -8.66 -2.87
N GLU A 130 14.53 -8.08 -1.66
CA GLU A 130 14.00 -8.72 -0.45
C GLU A 130 12.50 -9.00 -0.52
N PHE A 131 11.74 -8.16 -1.24
CA PHE A 131 10.34 -8.40 -1.58
C PHE A 131 10.14 -9.37 -2.75
N GLY A 132 11.22 -9.96 -3.28
CA GLY A 132 11.18 -10.91 -4.38
C GLY A 132 11.09 -10.27 -5.77
N LEU A 133 11.30 -8.97 -5.88
CA LEU A 133 11.26 -8.25 -7.15
C LEU A 133 12.68 -7.95 -7.64
N ALA A 134 13.12 -8.70 -8.65
CA ALA A 134 14.36 -8.44 -9.35
C ALA A 134 14.07 -7.65 -10.63
N LEU A 135 14.53 -6.40 -10.68
CA LEU A 135 14.38 -5.54 -11.85
C LEU A 135 15.63 -5.64 -12.77
N PRO A 136 15.45 -5.48 -14.09
CA PRO A 136 16.58 -5.31 -15.00
C PRO A 136 17.44 -4.11 -14.60
N GLU A 137 18.77 -4.19 -14.79
CA GLU A 137 19.69 -3.08 -14.51
C GLU A 137 19.37 -1.80 -15.33
N THR A 138 18.65 -1.95 -16.44
CA THR A 138 18.20 -0.85 -17.29
C THR A 138 16.98 -0.13 -16.76
N THR A 139 16.32 -0.66 -15.72
CA THR A 139 15.13 -0.03 -15.12
C THR A 139 15.56 1.00 -14.10
N GLU A 140 15.15 2.24 -14.32
CA GLU A 140 15.33 3.33 -13.35
C GLU A 140 14.40 3.13 -12.15
N ILE A 141 14.94 3.15 -10.93
CA ILE A 141 14.15 3.11 -9.71
C ILE A 141 14.02 4.54 -9.18
N ARG A 142 12.78 5.00 -9.03
CA ARG A 142 12.45 6.31 -8.46
C ARG A 142 11.80 6.15 -7.11
N VAL A 143 12.38 6.80 -6.09
CA VAL A 143 11.86 6.79 -4.73
C VAL A 143 11.11 8.11 -4.46
N TRP A 144 9.87 7.99 -3.98
CA TRP A 144 8.99 9.11 -3.71
C TRP A 144 8.66 9.18 -2.23
N ASP A 145 8.91 10.34 -1.63
CA ASP A 145 8.71 10.55 -0.20
C ASP A 145 7.35 11.23 0.05
N SER A 146 6.41 10.49 0.60
CA SER A 146 5.08 10.98 0.96
C SER A 146 5.14 11.95 2.12
N SER A 147 4.27 12.95 2.11
CA SER A 147 4.09 13.90 3.20
C SER A 147 2.63 13.90 3.69
N ALA A 148 2.34 14.73 4.71
CA ALA A 148 0.97 14.90 5.20
C ALA A 148 0.04 15.49 4.12
N GLU A 149 0.57 16.30 3.22
CA GLU A 149 -0.19 17.02 2.19
C GLU A 149 -0.18 16.31 0.84
N LEU A 150 0.90 15.58 0.54
CA LEU A 150 1.11 14.91 -0.75
C LEU A 150 1.36 13.43 -0.53
N ARG A 151 0.49 12.60 -1.07
CA ARG A 151 0.59 11.14 -1.01
C ARG A 151 0.71 10.53 -2.39
N TYR A 152 1.37 9.40 -2.46
CA TYR A 152 1.61 8.70 -3.70
C TYR A 152 0.96 7.33 -3.70
N MET A 153 0.53 6.89 -4.87
CA MET A 153 0.11 5.53 -5.17
C MET A 153 0.79 5.10 -6.48
N VAL A 154 1.30 3.90 -6.51
CA VAL A 154 1.86 3.34 -7.75
C VAL A 154 0.73 2.72 -8.59
N LEU A 155 0.73 3.00 -9.88
CA LEU A 155 -0.02 2.27 -10.90
C LEU A 155 0.92 1.21 -11.48
N PRO A 156 0.80 -0.06 -11.08
CA PRO A 156 1.68 -1.11 -11.56
C PRO A 156 1.40 -1.41 -13.04
N GLN A 157 2.40 -1.98 -13.71
CA GLN A 157 2.22 -2.48 -15.08
C GLN A 157 1.15 -3.57 -15.11
N ARG A 158 0.37 -3.57 -16.17
CA ARG A 158 -0.58 -4.66 -16.41
C ARG A 158 0.19 -5.97 -16.60
N PRO A 159 -0.17 -7.05 -15.87
CA PRO A 159 0.52 -8.32 -15.97
C PRO A 159 0.42 -8.92 -17.39
N ILE A 160 1.53 -9.46 -17.87
CA ILE A 160 1.55 -10.20 -19.14
C ILE A 160 0.62 -11.40 -19.05
N GLY A 161 -0.15 -11.67 -20.11
CA GLY A 161 -1.12 -12.76 -20.14
C GLY A 161 -2.47 -12.41 -19.51
N SER A 162 -2.69 -11.15 -19.13
CA SER A 162 -3.98 -10.67 -18.61
C SER A 162 -4.87 -10.02 -19.70
N GLU A 163 -4.47 -10.13 -20.98
CA GLU A 163 -5.23 -9.63 -22.11
C GLU A 163 -6.58 -10.37 -22.19
N GLY A 164 -7.67 -9.62 -22.32
CA GLY A 164 -9.02 -10.19 -22.39
C GLY A 164 -9.66 -10.52 -21.03
N MET A 165 -8.95 -10.33 -19.91
CA MET A 165 -9.57 -10.41 -18.58
C MET A 165 -10.50 -9.23 -18.35
N ASP A 166 -11.62 -9.48 -17.67
CA ASP A 166 -12.52 -8.42 -17.24
C ASP A 166 -11.93 -7.61 -16.06
N GLU A 167 -12.48 -6.42 -15.81
CA GLU A 167 -12.01 -5.50 -14.77
C GLU A 167 -12.00 -6.13 -13.38
N LYS A 168 -12.97 -6.99 -13.05
CA LYS A 168 -13.05 -7.68 -11.76
C LYS A 168 -11.91 -8.68 -11.60
N SER A 169 -11.64 -9.46 -12.63
CA SER A 169 -10.54 -10.43 -12.66
C SER A 169 -9.18 -9.73 -12.60
N LEU A 170 -9.04 -8.59 -13.30
CA LEU A 170 -7.84 -7.78 -13.23
C LEU A 170 -7.62 -7.19 -11.84
N ALA A 171 -8.67 -6.70 -11.18
CA ALA A 171 -8.57 -6.19 -9.82
C ALA A 171 -8.07 -7.25 -8.82
N ALA A 172 -8.40 -8.51 -9.02
CA ALA A 172 -7.92 -9.61 -8.18
C ALA A 172 -6.41 -9.89 -8.31
N LEU A 173 -5.75 -9.37 -9.36
CA LEU A 173 -4.30 -9.49 -9.55
C LEU A 173 -3.51 -8.40 -8.80
N VAL A 174 -4.18 -7.34 -8.36
CA VAL A 174 -3.54 -6.21 -7.69
C VAL A 174 -3.40 -6.49 -6.22
N THR A 175 -2.17 -6.43 -5.73
CA THR A 175 -1.86 -6.52 -4.29
C THR A 175 -1.60 -5.14 -3.72
N ARG A 176 -1.75 -4.98 -2.41
CA ARG A 176 -1.40 -3.73 -1.74
C ARG A 176 0.07 -3.34 -1.96
N ASP A 177 0.95 -4.32 -1.90
CA ASP A 177 2.39 -4.09 -2.05
C ASP A 177 2.74 -3.60 -3.45
N SER A 178 1.95 -3.96 -4.47
CA SER A 178 2.14 -3.45 -5.83
C SER A 178 1.76 -1.97 -6.02
N LEU A 179 1.11 -1.37 -5.02
CA LEU A 179 0.67 0.04 -5.03
C LEU A 179 1.64 0.96 -4.29
N ILE A 180 2.73 0.42 -3.72
CA ILE A 180 3.76 1.09 -2.92
C ILE A 180 5.11 1.00 -3.64
#